data_66801feec5b23de916cbed27dc38d471
#
_entry.id   66801feec5b23de916cbed27dc38d471
#
_cell.length_a   1.000
_cell.length_b   1.000
_cell.length_c   1.000
_cell.angle_alpha   90.00
_cell.angle_beta   90.00
_cell.angle_gamma   90.00
#
_symmetry.space_group_name_H-M   'P 1'
#
loop_
_entity.id
_entity.type
_entity.pdbx_description
1 polymer ?
#
loop_
_entity_poly.entity_id
_entity_poly.type
_entity_poly.pdbx_seq_one_letter_code
_entity_poly.pdbx_strand_id
1 'polypeptide(L)'
;MTVTFLRAQENVEDSRWETAVRCIKKYEGWHGPEHHPYVAYGHRIRKGEKFPARLTESEGDSILRKDLKEMCALFRHLGKDSLLVACLAYQVGPYKLLGYGRMPKSTLIRKLEAGNRGIYSDFIRYCHYKGKKIPSIERRRKEEYRLLFMP
;
A
#
# COMPACT_ATOMS: atom_id res chain seq x y z
N MET A 1 -25.46 20.82 -2.91
CA MET A 1 -24.68 20.06 -1.92
C MET A 1 -23.98 21.05 -1.02
N THR A 2 -24.07 20.84 0.25
CA THR A 2 -23.61 21.78 1.24
C THR A 2 -22.14 21.54 1.60
N VAL A 3 -21.46 22.60 2.05
CA VAL A 3 -20.08 22.56 2.58
C VAL A 3 -19.90 21.48 3.66
N THR A 4 -20.97 21.18 4.40
CA THR A 4 -20.98 20.14 5.45
C THR A 4 -20.75 18.73 4.88
N PHE A 5 -21.36 18.42 3.72
CA PHE A 5 -21.17 17.11 3.07
C PHE A 5 -19.74 16.93 2.56
N LEU A 6 -19.18 17.96 1.93
CA LEU A 6 -17.78 17.95 1.46
C LEU A 6 -16.79 17.75 2.62
N ARG A 7 -16.98 18.45 3.73
CA ARG A 7 -16.15 18.28 4.94
C ARG A 7 -16.26 16.88 5.53
N ALA A 8 -17.45 16.29 5.53
CA ALA A 8 -17.63 14.91 6.00
C ALA A 8 -16.90 13.90 5.11
N GLN A 9 -16.90 14.08 3.78
CA GLN A 9 -16.15 13.24 2.86
C GLN A 9 -14.63 13.40 3.04
N GLU A 10 -14.12 14.62 3.15
CA GLU A 10 -12.71 14.90 3.41
C GLU A 10 -12.26 14.22 4.71
N ASN A 11 -13.04 14.32 5.79
CA ASN A 11 -12.73 13.68 7.06
C ASN A 11 -12.66 12.16 6.96
N VAL A 12 -13.53 11.53 6.16
CA VAL A 12 -13.53 10.07 5.94
C VAL A 12 -12.30 9.65 5.13
N GLU A 13 -11.96 10.38 4.08
CA GLU A 13 -10.77 10.11 3.27
C GLU A 13 -9.49 10.27 4.09
N ASP A 14 -9.36 11.33 4.88
CA ASP A 14 -8.24 11.56 5.79
C ASP A 14 -8.12 10.43 6.82
N SER A 15 -9.24 9.98 7.38
CA SER A 15 -9.27 8.86 8.34
C SER A 15 -8.81 7.54 7.71
N ARG A 16 -9.23 7.26 6.47
CA ARG A 16 -8.79 6.07 5.72
C ARG A 16 -7.30 6.13 5.40
N TRP A 17 -6.81 7.30 5.00
CA TRP A 17 -5.39 7.53 4.75
C TRP A 17 -4.55 7.24 6.00
N GLU A 18 -4.92 7.82 7.14
CA GLU A 18 -4.24 7.60 8.41
C GLU A 18 -4.30 6.12 8.84
N THR A 19 -5.41 5.45 8.60
CA THR A 19 -5.55 4.00 8.82
C THR A 19 -4.56 3.21 7.98
N ALA A 20 -4.42 3.55 6.71
CA ALA A 20 -3.46 2.91 5.80
C ALA A 20 -2.01 3.13 6.28
N VAL A 21 -1.67 4.35 6.65
CA VAL A 21 -0.33 4.69 7.18
C VAL A 21 -0.01 3.87 8.43
N ARG A 22 -0.94 3.80 9.39
CA ARG A 22 -0.76 2.99 10.61
C ARG A 22 -0.58 1.50 10.29
N CYS A 23 -1.35 0.99 9.34
CA CYS A 23 -1.28 -0.41 8.93
C CYS A 23 0.11 -0.74 8.34
N ILE A 24 0.61 0.12 7.46
CA ILE A 24 1.94 -0.04 6.89
C ILE A 24 3.01 -0.02 7.98
N LYS A 25 2.98 0.96 8.88
CA LYS A 25 3.93 1.06 9.99
C LYS A 25 3.95 -0.21 10.84
N LYS A 26 2.76 -0.72 11.15
CA LYS A 26 2.59 -1.93 11.97
C LYS A 26 3.29 -3.15 11.36
N TYR A 27 3.15 -3.35 10.05
CA TYR A 27 3.65 -4.55 9.39
C TYR A 27 5.05 -4.42 8.83
N GLU A 28 5.46 -3.25 8.40
CA GLU A 28 6.82 -3.03 7.92
C GLU A 28 7.84 -2.92 9.06
N GLY A 29 7.48 -2.25 10.16
CA GLY A 29 8.39 -1.95 11.24
C GLY A 29 9.48 -0.96 10.80
N TRP A 30 10.35 -0.62 11.73
CA TRP A 30 11.42 0.36 11.52
C TRP A 30 12.69 -0.30 11.00
N HIS A 31 13.29 0.29 9.96
CA HIS A 31 14.54 -0.15 9.35
C HIS A 31 15.66 0.82 9.72
N GLY A 32 16.60 0.36 10.55
CA GLY A 32 17.81 1.08 10.90
C GLY A 32 18.97 0.80 9.93
N PRO A 33 20.18 1.30 10.26
CA PRO A 33 21.37 1.16 9.38
C PRO A 33 21.69 -0.29 9.00
N GLU A 34 21.38 -1.24 9.86
CA GLU A 34 21.60 -2.68 9.63
C GLU A 34 20.71 -3.27 8.53
N HIS A 35 19.67 -2.56 8.14
CA HIS A 35 18.73 -3.01 7.10
C HIS A 35 19.02 -2.43 5.71
N HIS A 36 20.20 -1.79 5.53
CA HIS A 36 20.56 -1.23 4.22
C HIS A 36 20.36 -2.25 3.09
N PRO A 37 19.74 -1.92 1.96
CA PRO A 37 19.41 -0.58 1.46
C PRO A 37 18.00 -0.05 1.83
N TYR A 38 17.40 -0.55 2.91
CA TYR A 38 16.09 -0.12 3.37
C TYR A 38 16.23 0.83 4.57
N VAL A 39 15.37 1.84 4.61
CA VAL A 39 15.30 2.83 5.69
C VAL A 39 13.87 3.07 6.11
N ALA A 40 13.69 3.66 7.29
CA ALA A 40 12.39 4.05 7.83
C ALA A 40 11.39 2.87 7.84
N TYR A 41 10.24 3.02 7.22
CA TYR A 41 9.21 1.99 7.15
C TYR A 41 9.29 1.18 5.83
N GLY A 42 10.50 0.78 5.46
CA GLY A 42 10.73 -0.10 4.31
C GLY A 42 10.97 0.62 2.99
N HIS A 43 11.33 1.90 3.03
CA HIS A 43 11.76 2.62 1.83
C HIS A 43 13.11 2.07 1.34
N ARG A 44 13.16 1.61 0.10
CA ARG A 44 14.42 1.24 -0.51
C ARG A 44 15.10 2.50 -1.07
N ILE A 45 16.33 2.75 -0.63
CA ILE A 45 17.12 3.89 -1.09
C ILE A 45 17.29 3.83 -2.61
N ARG A 46 16.90 4.89 -3.30
CA ARG A 46 17.01 5.02 -4.76
C ARG A 46 18.35 5.65 -5.13
N LYS A 47 18.76 5.46 -6.37
CA LYS A 47 19.97 6.09 -6.90
C LYS A 47 19.90 7.61 -6.71
N GLY A 48 20.94 8.17 -6.11
CA GLY A 48 21.04 9.62 -5.85
C GLY A 48 20.41 10.08 -4.55
N GLU A 49 19.62 9.25 -3.88
CA GLU A 49 19.12 9.57 -2.56
C GLU A 49 20.19 9.38 -1.49
N LYS A 50 20.26 10.34 -0.56
CA LYS A 50 21.14 10.29 0.60
C LYS A 50 20.33 10.53 1.86
N PHE A 51 20.42 9.60 2.79
CA PHE A 51 19.78 9.70 4.10
C PHE A 51 20.84 9.69 5.20
N PRO A 52 20.61 10.39 6.32
CA PRO A 52 21.46 10.26 7.49
C PRO A 52 21.42 8.81 8.01
N ALA A 53 22.47 8.40 8.70
CA ALA A 53 22.57 7.05 9.27
C ALA A 53 21.39 6.73 10.21
N ARG A 54 20.86 7.75 10.88
CA ARG A 54 19.69 7.63 11.77
C ARG A 54 18.67 8.66 11.37
N LEU A 55 17.51 8.16 10.93
CA LEU A 55 16.34 8.98 10.65
C LEU A 55 15.49 9.10 11.92
N THR A 56 14.87 10.26 12.09
CA THR A 56 13.84 10.43 13.12
C THR A 56 12.54 9.75 12.67
N GLU A 57 11.65 9.45 13.60
CA GLU A 57 10.33 8.89 13.28
C GLU A 57 9.55 9.85 12.36
N SER A 58 9.61 11.15 12.61
CA SER A 58 8.96 12.17 11.78
C SER A 58 9.47 12.17 10.34
N GLU A 59 10.78 12.04 10.15
CA GLU A 59 11.38 11.92 8.81
C GLU A 59 10.95 10.63 8.11
N GLY A 60 10.93 9.51 8.84
CA GLY A 60 10.48 8.23 8.31
C GLY A 60 9.00 8.22 7.98
N ASP A 61 8.16 8.86 8.77
CA ASP A 61 6.75 9.06 8.50
C ASP A 61 6.54 9.84 7.18
N SER A 62 7.29 10.89 6.98
CA SER A 62 7.23 11.68 5.75
C SER A 62 7.64 10.87 4.52
N ILE A 63 8.67 10.05 4.63
CA ILE A 63 9.12 9.15 3.55
C ILE A 63 8.02 8.15 3.20
N LEU A 64 7.41 7.51 4.20
CA LEU A 64 6.32 6.56 3.99
C LEU A 64 5.13 7.20 3.28
N ARG A 65 4.70 8.37 3.74
CA ARG A 65 3.56 9.09 3.15
C ARG A 65 3.82 9.48 1.69
N LYS A 66 5.03 9.90 1.38
CA LYS A 66 5.44 10.19 0.00
C LYS A 66 5.37 8.93 -0.86
N ASP A 67 5.94 7.83 -0.40
CA ASP A 67 5.92 6.55 -1.12
C ASP A 67 4.50 6.05 -1.34
N LEU A 68 3.65 6.09 -0.32
CA LEU A 68 2.26 5.68 -0.42
C LEU A 68 1.49 6.56 -1.41
N LYS A 69 1.73 7.86 -1.41
CA LYS A 69 1.13 8.80 -2.36
C LYS A 69 1.53 8.48 -3.80
N GLU A 70 2.79 8.15 -4.03
CA GLU A 70 3.28 7.71 -5.35
C GLU A 70 2.57 6.42 -5.78
N MET A 71 2.40 5.46 -4.88
CA MET A 71 1.67 4.22 -5.16
C MET A 71 0.20 4.50 -5.50
N CYS A 72 -0.47 5.35 -4.73
CA CYS A 72 -1.86 5.74 -5.01
C CYS A 72 -2.00 6.38 -6.40
N ALA A 73 -1.03 7.18 -6.82
CA ALA A 73 -1.05 7.82 -8.14
C ALA A 73 -1.02 6.79 -9.28
N LEU A 74 -0.28 5.68 -9.11
CA LEU A 74 -0.21 4.60 -10.11
C LEU A 74 -1.55 3.87 -10.27
N PHE A 75 -2.38 3.87 -9.24
CA PHE A 75 -3.69 3.20 -9.21
C PHE A 75 -4.87 4.16 -9.18
N ARG A 76 -4.63 5.42 -9.55
CA ARG A 76 -5.66 6.48 -9.52
C ARG A 76 -6.93 6.10 -10.27
N HIS A 77 -6.78 5.40 -11.39
CA HIS A 77 -7.90 4.96 -12.23
C HIS A 77 -8.86 3.99 -11.52
N LEU A 78 -8.45 3.39 -10.42
CA LEU A 78 -9.28 2.50 -9.62
C LEU A 78 -10.20 3.25 -8.63
N GLY A 79 -10.08 4.58 -8.56
CA GLY A 79 -10.97 5.40 -7.70
C GLY A 79 -10.89 5.00 -6.24
N LYS A 80 -12.03 4.61 -5.66
CA LYS A 80 -12.14 4.24 -4.23
C LYS A 80 -11.26 3.06 -3.82
N ASP A 81 -10.79 2.25 -4.76
CA ASP A 81 -9.95 1.09 -4.49
C ASP A 81 -8.45 1.42 -4.54
N SER A 82 -8.09 2.64 -4.95
CA SER A 82 -6.69 3.03 -5.13
C SER A 82 -5.85 2.89 -3.86
N LEU A 83 -6.40 3.25 -2.71
CA LEU A 83 -5.69 3.18 -1.44
C LEU A 83 -5.45 1.74 -0.98
N LEU A 84 -6.44 0.87 -1.10
CA LEU A 84 -6.30 -0.55 -0.79
C LEU A 84 -5.20 -1.19 -1.65
N VAL A 85 -5.25 -0.94 -2.95
CA VAL A 85 -4.28 -1.50 -3.90
C VAL A 85 -2.89 -0.90 -3.67
N ALA A 86 -2.81 0.39 -3.35
CA ALA A 86 -1.54 1.04 -3.01
C ALA A 86 -0.86 0.40 -1.79
N CYS A 87 -1.63 0.05 -0.76
CA CYS A 87 -1.09 -0.65 0.41
C CYS A 87 -0.53 -2.02 0.05
N LEU A 88 -1.21 -2.77 -0.81
CA LEU A 88 -0.69 -4.03 -1.34
C LEU A 88 0.59 -3.80 -2.15
N ALA A 89 0.57 -2.84 -3.07
CA ALA A 89 1.71 -2.51 -3.92
C ALA A 89 2.93 -2.03 -3.13
N TYR A 90 2.71 -1.39 -1.98
CA TYR A 90 3.80 -0.95 -1.09
C TYR A 90 4.69 -2.13 -0.69
N GLN A 91 4.11 -3.30 -0.44
CA GLN A 91 4.87 -4.50 -0.09
C GLN A 91 5.31 -5.33 -1.29
N VAL A 92 4.38 -5.62 -2.21
CA VAL A 92 4.65 -6.57 -3.31
C VAL A 92 5.25 -5.93 -4.55
N GLY A 93 5.24 -4.61 -4.62
CA GLY A 93 5.63 -3.85 -5.80
C GLY A 93 4.47 -3.63 -6.78
N PRO A 94 4.41 -2.45 -7.42
CA PRO A 94 3.26 -2.09 -8.27
C PRO A 94 3.19 -2.89 -9.57
N TYR A 95 4.32 -3.31 -10.12
CA TYR A 95 4.33 -3.95 -11.43
C TYR A 95 3.89 -5.41 -11.42
N LYS A 96 3.92 -6.07 -10.29
CA LYS A 96 3.25 -7.37 -10.11
C LYS A 96 1.74 -7.28 -10.30
N LEU A 97 1.19 -6.09 -10.06
CA LEU A 97 -0.24 -5.81 -10.20
C LEU A 97 -0.58 -5.23 -11.56
N LEU A 98 0.16 -4.22 -12.01
CA LEU A 98 -0.07 -3.53 -13.28
C LEU A 98 0.37 -4.32 -14.50
N GLY A 99 1.26 -5.28 -14.31
CA GLY A 99 1.95 -5.97 -15.40
C GLY A 99 3.23 -5.25 -15.81
N TYR A 100 4.17 -6.00 -16.35
CA TYR A 100 5.44 -5.49 -16.82
C TYR A 100 6.05 -6.42 -17.87
N GLY A 101 6.47 -5.89 -19.01
CA GLY A 101 7.02 -6.71 -20.08
C GLY A 101 6.02 -7.76 -20.54
N ARG A 102 6.37 -9.05 -20.40
CA ARG A 102 5.49 -10.18 -20.71
C ARG A 102 4.57 -10.58 -19.56
N MET A 103 4.77 -10.03 -18.38
CA MET A 103 3.89 -10.28 -17.24
C MET A 103 2.56 -9.54 -17.45
N PRO A 104 1.42 -10.24 -17.49
CA PRO A 104 0.13 -9.60 -17.69
C PRO A 104 -0.31 -8.84 -16.44
N LYS A 105 -1.24 -7.92 -16.65
CA LYS A 105 -1.98 -7.27 -15.56
C LYS A 105 -2.63 -8.34 -14.69
N SER A 106 -2.57 -8.18 -13.38
CA SER A 106 -3.12 -9.15 -12.43
C SER A 106 -4.63 -9.33 -12.55
N THR A 107 -5.11 -10.50 -12.14
CA THR A 107 -6.56 -10.77 -12.06
C THR A 107 -7.25 -9.79 -11.13
N LEU A 108 -6.61 -9.43 -10.00
CA LEU A 108 -7.12 -8.45 -9.05
C LEU A 108 -7.43 -7.11 -9.74
N ILE A 109 -6.46 -6.55 -10.46
CA ILE A 109 -6.64 -5.26 -11.14
C ILE A 109 -7.70 -5.37 -12.23
N ARG A 110 -7.69 -6.42 -13.04
CA ARG A 110 -8.69 -6.63 -14.10
C ARG A 110 -10.10 -6.69 -13.54
N LYS A 111 -10.31 -7.38 -12.41
CA LYS A 111 -11.61 -7.43 -11.74
C LYS A 111 -12.07 -6.06 -11.26
N LEU A 112 -11.17 -5.31 -10.60
CA LEU A 112 -11.49 -3.96 -10.12
C LEU A 112 -11.81 -3.00 -11.27
N GLU A 113 -11.05 -3.05 -12.35
CA GLU A 113 -11.32 -2.24 -13.56
C GLU A 113 -12.67 -2.57 -14.19
N ALA A 114 -13.11 -3.82 -14.09
CA ALA A 114 -14.40 -4.27 -14.60
C ALA A 114 -15.56 -4.02 -13.62
N GLY A 115 -15.30 -3.43 -12.44
CA GLY A 115 -16.32 -3.20 -11.41
C GLY A 115 -16.70 -4.44 -10.62
N ASN A 116 -15.97 -5.53 -10.75
CA ASN A 116 -16.21 -6.75 -9.99
C ASN A 116 -15.73 -6.59 -8.54
N ARG A 117 -16.68 -6.69 -7.60
CA ARG A 117 -16.40 -6.53 -6.16
C ARG A 117 -15.97 -7.85 -5.47
N GLY A 118 -16.02 -8.97 -6.16
CA GLY A 118 -15.63 -10.29 -5.65
C GLY A 118 -14.12 -10.51 -5.70
N ILE A 119 -13.35 -9.69 -4.99
CA ILE A 119 -11.89 -9.67 -5.06
C ILE A 119 -11.19 -10.23 -3.81
N TYR A 120 -11.92 -10.65 -2.81
CA TYR A 120 -11.33 -11.08 -1.53
C TYR A 120 -10.24 -12.14 -1.72
N SER A 121 -10.56 -13.22 -2.41
CA SER A 121 -9.59 -14.31 -2.64
C SER A 121 -8.39 -13.85 -3.45
N ASP A 122 -8.60 -13.01 -4.46
CA ASP A 122 -7.53 -12.46 -5.29
C ASP A 122 -6.59 -11.57 -4.47
N PHE A 123 -7.13 -10.81 -3.51
CA PHE A 123 -6.34 -9.94 -2.64
C PHE A 123 -5.57 -10.74 -1.58
N ILE A 124 -6.23 -11.65 -0.89
CA ILE A 124 -5.63 -12.43 0.20
C ILE A 124 -4.51 -13.36 -0.29
N ARG A 125 -4.57 -13.83 -1.54
CA ARG A 125 -3.54 -14.71 -2.10
C ARG A 125 -2.13 -14.11 -2.14
N TYR A 126 -1.98 -12.78 -2.03
CA TYR A 126 -0.68 -12.12 -1.96
C TYR A 126 -0.04 -12.28 -0.57
N CYS A 127 0.18 -13.51 -0.17
CA CYS A 127 0.70 -13.87 1.15
C CYS A 127 1.79 -14.95 1.08
N HIS A 128 2.39 -15.17 -0.09
CA HIS A 128 3.41 -16.19 -0.28
C HIS A 128 4.81 -15.57 -0.40
N TYR A 129 5.80 -16.29 0.11
CA TYR A 129 7.22 -15.99 -0.09
C TYR A 129 7.93 -17.27 -0.48
N LYS A 130 8.63 -17.25 -1.62
CA LYS A 130 9.30 -18.42 -2.21
C LYS A 130 8.35 -19.65 -2.28
N GLY A 131 7.13 -19.42 -2.74
CA GLY A 131 6.11 -20.46 -2.91
C GLY A 131 5.43 -20.94 -1.64
N LYS A 132 5.81 -20.42 -0.48
CA LYS A 132 5.23 -20.80 0.82
C LYS A 132 4.31 -19.71 1.35
N LYS A 133 3.16 -20.11 1.87
CA LYS A 133 2.24 -19.22 2.56
C LYS A 133 2.85 -18.76 3.88
N ILE A 134 2.87 -17.44 4.08
CA ILE A 134 3.39 -16.83 5.30
C ILE A 134 2.23 -16.29 6.14
N PRO A 135 1.98 -16.88 7.34
CA PRO A 135 0.83 -16.51 8.16
C PRO A 135 0.77 -15.03 8.55
N SER A 136 1.90 -14.39 8.81
CA SER A 136 1.95 -12.97 9.15
C SER A 136 1.56 -12.08 7.96
N ILE A 137 1.95 -12.46 6.75
CA ILE A 137 1.58 -11.74 5.53
C ILE A 137 0.10 -11.95 5.22
N GLU A 138 -0.43 -13.15 5.45
CA GLU A 138 -1.88 -13.39 5.30
C GLU A 138 -2.69 -12.52 6.26
N ARG A 139 -2.27 -12.43 7.53
CA ARG A 139 -2.91 -11.53 8.51
C ARG A 139 -2.90 -10.08 8.03
N ARG A 140 -1.79 -9.63 7.47
CA ARG A 140 -1.68 -8.28 6.89
C ARG A 140 -2.70 -8.08 5.78
N ARG A 141 -2.80 -9.01 4.84
CA ARG A 141 -3.78 -8.92 3.73
C ARG A 141 -5.21 -8.85 4.25
N LYS A 142 -5.56 -9.69 5.22
CA LYS A 142 -6.90 -9.70 5.82
C LYS A 142 -7.20 -8.38 6.54
N GLU A 143 -6.24 -7.84 7.27
CA GLU A 143 -6.41 -6.56 7.97
C GLU A 143 -6.52 -5.39 7.00
N GLU A 144 -5.66 -5.30 5.98
CA GLU A 144 -5.76 -4.28 4.93
C GLU A 144 -7.13 -4.31 4.25
N TYR A 145 -7.58 -5.50 3.87
CA TYR A 145 -8.88 -5.67 3.23
C TYR A 145 -10.03 -5.22 4.14
N ARG A 146 -10.03 -5.68 5.39
CA ARG A 146 -11.06 -5.32 6.37
C ARG A 146 -11.13 -3.81 6.61
N LEU A 147 -9.99 -3.14 6.65
CA LEU A 147 -9.91 -1.72 6.99
C LEU A 147 -10.19 -0.81 5.79
N LEU A 148 -9.81 -1.21 4.58
CA LEU A 148 -9.72 -0.32 3.43
C LEU A 148 -10.64 -0.69 2.26
N PHE A 149 -11.13 -1.93 2.18
CA PHE A 149 -12.04 -2.31 1.13
C PHE A 149 -13.41 -1.66 1.33
N MET A 150 -13.95 -1.08 0.26
CA MET A 150 -15.31 -0.54 0.22
C MET A 150 -16.15 -1.37 -0.75
N PRO A 151 -17.24 -1.99 -0.28
CA PRO A 151 -18.12 -2.82 -1.11
C PRO A 151 -18.70 -2.09 -2.33
#